data_edc37b65f38c8f9210095cd86b4da05a
#
_entry.id   edc37b65f38c8f9210095cd86b4da05a
#
_cell.length_a   1.000
_cell.length_b   1.000
_cell.length_c   1.000
_cell.angle_alpha   90.00
_cell.angle_beta   90.00
_cell.angle_gamma   90.00
#
_symmetry.space_group_name_H-M   'P 1'
#
loop_
_entity.id
_entity.type
_entity.pdbx_description
1 polymer ?
#
loop_
_entity_poly.entity_id
_entity_poly.type
_entity_poly.pdbx_seq_one_letter_code
_entity_poly.pdbx_strand_id
1 'polypeptide(L)'
;MLCFFLGTKPTLEQELRVTSGMTDPKSQIGQLLIIGFDGTEMSPRLASLLAKIQPAGVILFARNITGAEQTHTLLRECQKCVATPLFTCVDMEGGTVDRFRDVIGATPSAAEVFATGSRALFRKHGRVIGENCRALGFNVDFAPVLDLAYEASRSVMSSRAVSDDPKQVVAYAREFLRGLGDAGVLGCGKHFPGLGEATLDTHHELPSVEKPLRKLWEQDLAPYRSLRRELPMVMVSHAAFPGVTPAVTKGRTIERTPASLSKKWITEILRKRIGYRGLICSDDLEMGGVLAAASIEQAMIGHIRAGGDLGLICHQEDFILRAHEALVREAERDGRFARRVSESVRRVLAFKEKSFNKRSVARRRTFSPTSARVEKLTRRLWEFGEEIRLATLDREERA
;
A
#
# COMPACT_ATOMS: atom_id res chain seq x y z
N MET A 1 -66.59 3.85 5.70
CA MET A 1 -65.90 3.57 6.97
C MET A 1 -64.45 3.31 6.61
N LEU A 2 -63.61 4.40 6.60
CA LEU A 2 -62.16 4.33 6.21
C LEU A 2 -61.35 4.12 7.47
N CYS A 3 -60.66 2.98 7.55
CA CYS A 3 -59.66 2.73 8.59
C CYS A 3 -58.30 3.32 8.15
N PHE A 4 -57.87 4.37 8.82
CA PHE A 4 -56.50 4.89 8.73
C PHE A 4 -55.54 3.96 9.49
N PHE A 5 -54.63 3.31 8.80
CA PHE A 5 -53.44 2.68 9.40
C PHE A 5 -52.43 3.78 9.70
N LEU A 6 -52.27 4.11 10.96
CA LEU A 6 -51.16 4.91 11.47
C LEU A 6 -49.90 4.04 11.51
N GLY A 7 -49.04 4.18 10.51
CA GLY A 7 -47.71 3.61 10.54
C GLY A 7 -46.88 4.33 11.59
N THR A 8 -46.50 3.62 12.66
CA THR A 8 -45.52 4.10 13.65
C THR A 8 -44.16 4.26 12.97
N LYS A 9 -43.59 5.47 13.07
CA LYS A 9 -42.20 5.69 12.63
C LYS A 9 -41.27 4.73 13.40
N PRO A 10 -40.34 4.04 12.69
CA PRO A 10 -39.39 3.17 13.37
C PRO A 10 -38.58 3.98 14.41
N THR A 11 -38.33 3.37 15.54
CA THR A 11 -37.52 3.98 16.60
C THR A 11 -36.06 4.07 16.14
N LEU A 12 -35.31 5.02 16.69
CA LEU A 12 -33.86 5.21 16.38
C LEU A 12 -33.05 3.90 16.52
N GLU A 13 -33.46 3.00 17.43
CA GLU A 13 -32.91 1.64 17.55
C GLU A 13 -33.28 0.71 16.42
N GLN A 14 -34.47 0.88 15.81
CA GLN A 14 -34.87 0.08 14.64
C GLN A 14 -34.21 0.58 13.37
N GLU A 15 -34.00 1.88 13.21
CA GLU A 15 -33.19 2.43 12.11
C GLU A 15 -31.72 2.06 12.24
N LEU A 16 -31.15 2.01 13.45
CA LEU A 16 -29.82 1.49 13.73
C LEU A 16 -29.69 -0.01 13.46
N ARG A 17 -30.75 -0.82 13.64
CA ARG A 17 -30.74 -2.24 13.30
C ARG A 17 -30.89 -2.53 11.80
N VAL A 18 -31.58 -1.68 11.04
CA VAL A 18 -31.74 -1.85 9.58
C VAL A 18 -30.49 -1.39 8.81
N THR A 19 -29.72 -0.44 9.37
CA THR A 19 -28.38 -0.08 8.83
C THR A 19 -27.27 -0.99 9.33
N SER A 20 -27.52 -1.85 10.30
CA SER A 20 -26.57 -2.80 10.89
C SER A 20 -26.86 -4.25 10.51
N GLY A 21 -26.67 -4.59 9.25
CA GLY A 21 -26.09 -5.88 8.89
C GLY A 21 -24.63 -5.93 9.38
N MET A 22 -24.35 -5.35 10.54
CA MET A 22 -23.03 -5.37 11.20
C MET A 22 -22.85 -6.76 11.79
N THR A 23 -22.27 -7.64 10.98
CA THR A 23 -21.51 -8.78 11.46
C THR A 23 -20.57 -8.31 12.58
N ASP A 24 -20.46 -9.10 13.64
CA ASP A 24 -19.57 -8.89 14.77
C ASP A 24 -18.23 -8.32 14.28
N PRO A 25 -17.72 -7.19 14.82
CA PRO A 25 -16.41 -6.63 14.43
C PRO A 25 -15.27 -7.65 14.46
N LYS A 26 -15.39 -8.70 15.25
CA LYS A 26 -14.44 -9.82 15.31
C LYS A 26 -14.41 -10.63 14.03
N SER A 27 -15.55 -10.82 13.36
CA SER A 27 -15.63 -11.54 12.08
C SER A 27 -15.01 -10.74 10.91
N GLN A 28 -14.68 -9.47 11.15
CA GLN A 28 -14.12 -8.57 10.15
C GLN A 28 -12.67 -8.16 10.43
N ILE A 29 -12.03 -8.71 11.45
CA ILE A 29 -10.62 -8.41 11.81
C ILE A 29 -9.67 -8.68 10.63
N GLY A 30 -9.94 -9.70 9.82
CA GLY A 30 -9.18 -9.97 8.61
C GLY A 30 -9.13 -8.80 7.63
N GLN A 31 -10.11 -7.89 7.66
CA GLN A 31 -10.09 -6.67 6.84
C GLN A 31 -9.00 -5.66 7.25
N LEU A 32 -8.21 -5.95 8.28
CA LEU A 32 -7.01 -5.20 8.65
C LEU A 32 -5.72 -5.82 8.08
N LEU A 33 -5.81 -6.91 7.32
CA LEU A 33 -4.66 -7.65 6.83
C LEU A 33 -4.58 -7.60 5.29
N ILE A 34 -3.39 -7.35 4.77
CA ILE A 34 -2.98 -7.70 3.40
C ILE A 34 -1.96 -8.81 3.54
N ILE A 35 -2.20 -9.94 2.91
CA ILE A 35 -1.38 -11.15 3.09
C ILE A 35 -0.70 -11.57 1.80
N GLY A 36 0.55 -12.00 1.91
CA GLY A 36 1.25 -12.74 0.87
C GLY A 36 1.20 -14.24 1.13
N PHE A 37 1.63 -15.00 0.15
CA PHE A 37 1.67 -16.47 0.24
C PHE A 37 2.67 -17.03 -0.78
N ASP A 38 2.99 -18.31 -0.66
CA ASP A 38 3.81 -19.03 -1.62
C ASP A 38 2.97 -19.77 -2.66
N GLY A 39 3.58 -20.01 -3.83
CA GLY A 39 2.97 -20.72 -4.93
C GLY A 39 2.41 -19.81 -6.02
N THR A 40 2.15 -20.43 -7.17
CA THR A 40 1.70 -19.77 -8.41
C THR A 40 0.25 -20.13 -8.76
N GLU A 41 -0.37 -21.03 -7.99
CA GLU A 41 -1.72 -21.55 -8.23
C GLU A 41 -2.49 -21.62 -6.91
N MET A 42 -3.83 -21.68 -7.02
CA MET A 42 -4.70 -21.90 -5.88
C MET A 42 -4.52 -23.32 -5.34
N SER A 43 -4.17 -23.44 -4.07
CA SER A 43 -4.11 -24.71 -3.36
C SER A 43 -5.25 -24.82 -2.34
N PRO A 44 -5.64 -26.05 -1.92
CA PRO A 44 -6.62 -26.23 -0.85
C PRO A 44 -6.21 -25.53 0.45
N ARG A 45 -4.90 -25.49 0.75
CA ARG A 45 -4.35 -24.80 1.92
C ARG A 45 -4.54 -23.28 1.82
N LEU A 46 -4.22 -22.67 0.68
CA LEU A 46 -4.44 -21.25 0.44
C LEU A 46 -5.93 -20.89 0.48
N ALA A 47 -6.78 -21.71 -0.14
CA ALA A 47 -8.23 -21.49 -0.10
C ALA A 47 -8.77 -21.51 1.35
N SER A 48 -8.32 -22.46 2.17
CA SER A 48 -8.66 -22.55 3.59
C SER A 48 -8.19 -21.34 4.39
N LEU A 49 -6.95 -20.88 4.16
CA LEU A 49 -6.39 -19.69 4.79
C LEU A 49 -7.23 -18.45 4.46
N LEU A 50 -7.50 -18.20 3.17
CA LEU A 50 -8.30 -17.06 2.72
C LEU A 50 -9.73 -17.10 3.29
N ALA A 51 -10.36 -18.26 3.28
CA ALA A 51 -11.70 -18.44 3.83
C ALA A 51 -11.74 -18.21 5.36
N LYS A 52 -10.70 -18.63 6.09
CA LYS A 52 -10.58 -18.44 7.54
C LYS A 52 -10.30 -16.98 7.91
N ILE A 53 -9.34 -16.34 7.25
CA ILE A 53 -8.86 -15.00 7.60
C ILE A 53 -9.78 -13.89 7.05
N GLN A 54 -10.37 -14.08 5.84
CA GLN A 54 -11.15 -13.04 5.15
C GLN A 54 -10.36 -11.72 5.01
N PRO A 55 -9.12 -11.71 4.43
CA PRO A 55 -8.25 -10.56 4.43
C PRO A 55 -8.80 -9.39 3.61
N ALA A 56 -8.31 -8.18 3.88
CA ALA A 56 -8.59 -7.00 3.05
C ALA A 56 -8.00 -7.14 1.65
N GLY A 57 -6.86 -7.78 1.53
CA GLY A 57 -6.17 -7.93 0.26
C GLY A 57 -5.14 -9.05 0.27
N VAL A 58 -4.63 -9.30 -0.94
CA VAL A 58 -3.47 -10.17 -1.18
C VAL A 58 -2.40 -9.38 -1.91
N ILE A 59 -1.13 -9.69 -1.63
CA ILE A 59 0.03 -9.15 -2.33
C ILE A 59 0.78 -10.29 -3.00
N LEU A 60 1.17 -10.09 -4.27
CA LEU A 60 2.01 -11.02 -5.01
C LEU A 60 3.40 -10.42 -5.28
N PHE A 61 4.38 -11.31 -5.28
CA PHE A 61 5.77 -11.02 -5.60
C PHE A 61 6.20 -11.79 -6.85
N ALA A 62 7.41 -11.56 -7.35
CA ALA A 62 7.93 -12.25 -8.53
C ALA A 62 7.80 -13.79 -8.41
N ARG A 63 7.98 -14.35 -7.21
CA ARG A 63 7.82 -15.80 -6.96
C ARG A 63 6.42 -16.35 -7.28
N ASN A 64 5.40 -15.50 -7.32
CA ASN A 64 4.02 -15.90 -7.61
C ASN A 64 3.60 -15.65 -9.06
N ILE A 65 4.46 -14.98 -9.86
CA ILE A 65 4.12 -14.45 -11.18
C ILE A 65 4.96 -15.13 -12.24
N THR A 66 4.39 -16.13 -12.91
CA THR A 66 5.06 -16.91 -13.96
C THR A 66 4.47 -16.65 -15.34
N GLY A 67 3.31 -15.98 -15.43
CA GLY A 67 2.65 -15.63 -16.67
C GLY A 67 1.43 -14.75 -16.41
N ALA A 68 1.01 -13.99 -17.39
CA ALA A 68 -0.09 -13.04 -17.24
C ALA A 68 -1.43 -13.73 -16.97
N GLU A 69 -1.74 -14.82 -17.68
CA GLU A 69 -2.98 -15.58 -17.53
C GLU A 69 -3.01 -16.35 -16.21
N GLN A 70 -1.87 -16.95 -15.83
CA GLN A 70 -1.69 -17.63 -14.57
C GLN A 70 -1.96 -16.67 -13.40
N THR A 71 -1.31 -15.50 -13.39
CA THR A 71 -1.44 -14.48 -12.33
C THR A 71 -2.89 -13.98 -12.22
N HIS A 72 -3.50 -13.65 -13.36
CA HIS A 72 -4.90 -13.20 -13.40
C HIS A 72 -5.86 -14.28 -12.87
N THR A 73 -5.62 -15.55 -13.19
CA THR A 73 -6.43 -16.67 -12.71
C THR A 73 -6.28 -16.84 -11.21
N LEU A 74 -5.04 -16.86 -10.69
CA LEU A 74 -4.75 -16.95 -9.27
C LEU A 74 -5.48 -15.85 -8.46
N LEU A 75 -5.39 -14.59 -8.89
CA LEU A 75 -6.07 -13.49 -8.20
C LEU A 75 -7.60 -13.60 -8.25
N ARG A 76 -8.16 -14.10 -9.36
CA ARG A 76 -9.59 -14.38 -9.45
C ARG A 76 -10.03 -15.50 -8.50
N GLU A 77 -9.22 -16.52 -8.35
CA GLU A 77 -9.50 -17.64 -7.44
C GLU A 77 -9.39 -17.18 -5.99
N CYS A 78 -8.40 -16.35 -5.64
CA CYS A 78 -8.33 -15.71 -4.32
C CYS A 78 -9.62 -14.93 -4.02
N GLN A 79 -10.13 -14.16 -4.97
CA GLN A 79 -11.39 -13.42 -4.78
C GLN A 79 -12.60 -14.32 -4.51
N LYS A 80 -12.66 -15.54 -5.05
CA LYS A 80 -13.77 -16.47 -4.80
C LYS A 80 -13.79 -17.00 -3.37
N CYS A 81 -12.66 -17.00 -2.67
CA CYS A 81 -12.53 -17.49 -1.30
C CYS A 81 -12.95 -16.46 -0.24
N VAL A 82 -13.23 -15.21 -0.62
CA VAL A 82 -13.52 -14.12 0.31
C VAL A 82 -14.81 -13.38 -0.05
N ALA A 83 -15.52 -12.93 0.98
CA ALA A 83 -16.83 -12.28 0.82
C ALA A 83 -16.74 -10.83 0.33
N THR A 84 -15.66 -10.11 0.66
CA THR A 84 -15.48 -8.70 0.27
C THR A 84 -14.55 -8.56 -0.93
N PRO A 85 -14.65 -7.49 -1.75
CA PRO A 85 -13.67 -7.24 -2.79
C PRO A 85 -12.25 -7.17 -2.23
N LEU A 86 -11.31 -7.90 -2.82
CA LEU A 86 -9.90 -7.87 -2.43
C LEU A 86 -9.17 -6.66 -3.01
N PHE A 87 -8.27 -6.08 -2.21
CA PHE A 87 -7.12 -5.38 -2.74
C PHE A 87 -6.16 -6.43 -3.31
N THR A 88 -5.93 -6.40 -4.61
CA THR A 88 -4.93 -7.22 -5.28
C THR A 88 -3.70 -6.36 -5.50
N CYS A 89 -2.68 -6.55 -4.66
CA CYS A 89 -1.57 -5.64 -4.49
C CYS A 89 -0.29 -6.17 -5.15
N VAL A 90 0.55 -5.25 -5.61
CA VAL A 90 1.90 -5.52 -6.12
C VAL A 90 2.80 -4.31 -5.87
N ASP A 91 4.11 -4.53 -5.77
CA ASP A 91 5.13 -3.49 -5.87
C ASP A 91 5.63 -3.40 -7.31
N MET A 92 5.18 -2.39 -8.03
CA MET A 92 5.54 -2.19 -9.43
C MET A 92 6.04 -0.76 -9.64
N GLU A 93 7.31 -0.50 -9.27
CA GLU A 93 7.93 0.82 -9.35
C GLU A 93 8.63 1.06 -10.70
N GLY A 94 8.95 -0.03 -11.40
CA GLY A 94 9.90 -0.05 -12.51
C GLY A 94 11.35 -0.18 -12.02
N GLY A 95 12.29 -0.29 -12.96
CA GLY A 95 13.71 -0.43 -12.64
C GLY A 95 14.02 -1.72 -11.84
N THR A 96 14.59 -1.56 -10.64
CA THR A 96 14.94 -2.69 -9.77
C THR A 96 13.74 -3.34 -9.07
N VAL A 97 12.62 -2.61 -8.93
CA VAL A 97 11.39 -3.12 -8.35
C VAL A 97 10.33 -3.31 -9.45
N ASP A 98 10.54 -4.33 -10.25
CA ASP A 98 9.72 -4.70 -11.39
C ASP A 98 9.35 -6.19 -11.31
N ARG A 99 8.10 -6.47 -10.91
CA ARG A 99 7.59 -7.84 -10.73
C ARG A 99 7.09 -8.47 -12.04
N PHE A 100 7.02 -7.68 -13.12
CA PHE A 100 6.48 -8.14 -14.41
C PHE A 100 7.56 -8.29 -15.49
N ARG A 101 8.83 -8.09 -15.14
CA ARG A 101 9.98 -8.11 -16.04
C ARG A 101 10.01 -9.36 -16.94
N ASP A 102 9.77 -10.53 -16.34
CA ASP A 102 9.85 -11.82 -17.06
C ASP A 102 8.56 -12.17 -17.82
N VAL A 103 7.47 -11.41 -17.60
CA VAL A 103 6.14 -11.67 -18.19
C VAL A 103 5.78 -10.65 -19.29
N ILE A 104 6.13 -9.39 -19.08
CA ILE A 104 5.79 -8.28 -19.99
C ILE A 104 7.04 -7.62 -20.56
N GLY A 105 8.11 -7.54 -19.77
CA GLY A 105 9.35 -6.87 -20.12
C GLY A 105 9.78 -5.87 -19.06
N ALA A 106 11.01 -5.37 -19.17
CA ALA A 106 11.60 -4.44 -18.22
C ALA A 106 10.96 -3.05 -18.33
N THR A 107 10.43 -2.56 -17.21
CA THR A 107 9.85 -1.23 -17.09
C THR A 107 10.93 -0.22 -16.69
N PRO A 108 11.04 0.93 -17.37
CA PRO A 108 11.95 1.99 -16.96
C PRO A 108 11.76 2.40 -15.50
N SER A 109 12.85 2.77 -14.84
CA SER A 109 12.81 3.22 -13.45
C SER A 109 12.24 4.63 -13.30
N ALA A 110 11.81 4.96 -12.09
CA ALA A 110 11.34 6.31 -11.77
C ALA A 110 12.39 7.39 -12.07
N ALA A 111 13.67 7.12 -11.77
CA ALA A 111 14.77 8.04 -12.01
C ALA A 111 15.02 8.27 -13.51
N GLU A 112 15.00 7.21 -14.34
CA GLU A 112 15.15 7.32 -15.80
C GLU A 112 14.03 8.16 -16.41
N VAL A 113 12.78 7.90 -16.02
CA VAL A 113 11.64 8.69 -16.51
C VAL A 113 11.71 10.13 -16.03
N PHE A 114 12.12 10.35 -14.78
CA PHE A 114 12.28 11.70 -14.22
C PHE A 114 13.38 12.48 -14.95
N ALA A 115 14.48 11.85 -15.35
CA ALA A 115 15.58 12.47 -16.09
C ALA A 115 15.13 13.13 -17.40
N THR A 116 14.04 12.68 -18.01
CA THR A 116 13.46 13.32 -19.22
C THR A 116 12.93 14.74 -18.96
N GLY A 117 12.57 15.08 -17.71
CA GLY A 117 11.91 16.35 -17.35
C GLY A 117 10.47 16.48 -17.85
N SER A 118 9.93 15.49 -18.54
CA SER A 118 8.62 15.54 -19.22
C SER A 118 7.49 15.09 -18.32
N ARG A 119 6.58 15.99 -17.92
CA ARG A 119 5.38 15.65 -17.15
C ARG A 119 4.46 14.69 -17.88
N ALA A 120 4.42 14.75 -19.22
CA ALA A 120 3.64 13.83 -20.05
C ALA A 120 4.18 12.40 -19.88
N LEU A 121 5.52 12.22 -19.87
CA LEU A 121 6.16 10.94 -19.66
C LEU A 121 5.98 10.44 -18.21
N PHE A 122 5.97 11.33 -17.21
CA PHE A 122 5.64 10.94 -15.83
C PHE A 122 4.24 10.33 -15.72
N ARG A 123 3.23 10.94 -16.39
CA ARG A 123 1.88 10.38 -16.44
C ARG A 123 1.81 9.11 -17.27
N LYS A 124 2.52 9.06 -18.39
CA LYS A 124 2.61 7.86 -19.23
C LYS A 124 3.21 6.69 -18.49
N HIS A 125 4.24 6.92 -17.64
CA HIS A 125 4.85 5.91 -16.77
C HIS A 125 3.80 5.25 -15.86
N GLY A 126 3.08 6.04 -15.06
CA GLY A 126 2.01 5.51 -14.22
C GLY A 126 0.90 4.81 -15.01
N ARG A 127 0.59 5.29 -16.22
CA ARG A 127 -0.42 4.63 -17.08
C ARG A 127 0.07 3.28 -17.60
N VAL A 128 1.30 3.17 -18.08
CA VAL A 128 1.88 1.91 -18.60
C VAL A 128 1.94 0.87 -17.48
N ILE A 129 2.45 1.24 -16.31
CA ILE A 129 2.45 0.37 -15.13
C ILE A 129 1.02 -0.03 -14.76
N GLY A 130 0.10 0.91 -14.70
CA GLY A 130 -1.30 0.65 -14.36
C GLY A 130 -2.01 -0.26 -15.37
N GLU A 131 -1.77 -0.10 -16.68
CA GLU A 131 -2.32 -0.97 -17.71
C GLU A 131 -1.79 -2.41 -17.57
N ASN A 132 -0.49 -2.56 -17.24
CA ASN A 132 0.13 -3.85 -16.95
C ASN A 132 -0.45 -4.49 -15.69
N CYS A 133 -0.53 -3.74 -14.58
CA CYS A 133 -1.19 -4.19 -13.35
C CYS A 133 -2.61 -4.70 -13.63
N ARG A 134 -3.41 -3.91 -14.34
CA ARG A 134 -4.80 -4.27 -14.67
C ARG A 134 -4.91 -5.51 -15.53
N ALA A 135 -4.02 -5.70 -16.48
CA ALA A 135 -4.02 -6.88 -17.34
C ALA A 135 -3.76 -8.16 -16.53
N LEU A 136 -2.88 -8.11 -15.53
CA LEU A 136 -2.57 -9.24 -14.66
C LEU A 136 -3.59 -9.41 -13.51
N GLY A 137 -4.54 -8.50 -13.33
CA GLY A 137 -5.60 -8.61 -12.32
C GLY A 137 -5.35 -7.80 -11.04
N PHE A 138 -4.29 -6.98 -10.98
CA PHE A 138 -4.01 -6.11 -9.85
C PHE A 138 -4.88 -4.83 -9.88
N ASN A 139 -5.20 -4.31 -8.70
CA ASN A 139 -5.98 -3.09 -8.52
C ASN A 139 -5.32 -2.08 -7.56
N VAL A 140 -4.23 -2.46 -6.90
CA VAL A 140 -3.39 -1.61 -6.07
C VAL A 140 -1.93 -1.80 -6.47
N ASP A 141 -1.23 -0.70 -6.67
CA ASP A 141 0.22 -0.65 -6.85
C ASP A 141 0.84 0.12 -5.67
N PHE A 142 1.80 -0.50 -4.98
CA PHE A 142 2.56 0.16 -3.92
C PHE A 142 3.65 1.05 -4.52
N ALA A 143 3.21 2.04 -5.27
CA ALA A 143 3.97 3.12 -5.88
C ALA A 143 3.09 4.39 -5.93
N PRO A 144 3.65 5.60 -6.03
CA PRO A 144 5.07 5.93 -6.22
C PRO A 144 5.88 6.00 -4.92
N VAL A 145 7.22 5.90 -5.08
CA VAL A 145 8.17 6.25 -4.02
C VAL A 145 8.20 7.77 -3.86
N LEU A 146 8.10 8.25 -2.62
CA LEU A 146 8.11 9.67 -2.25
C LEU A 146 9.37 10.05 -1.44
N ASP A 147 10.24 9.08 -1.20
CA ASP A 147 11.52 9.30 -0.51
C ASP A 147 12.42 10.21 -1.34
N LEU A 148 13.15 11.09 -0.65
CA LEU A 148 14.06 12.00 -1.31
C LEU A 148 15.40 11.31 -1.63
N ALA A 149 15.94 11.60 -2.82
CA ALA A 149 17.16 10.97 -3.35
C ALA A 149 18.43 11.57 -2.74
N TYR A 150 18.62 11.44 -1.43
CA TYR A 150 19.85 11.86 -0.78
C TYR A 150 20.98 10.86 -0.99
N GLU A 151 22.23 11.33 -0.90
CA GLU A 151 23.43 10.50 -1.02
C GLU A 151 23.44 9.34 -0.01
N ALA A 152 22.98 9.60 1.23
CA ALA A 152 22.95 8.62 2.30
C ALA A 152 22.13 7.37 1.98
N SER A 153 21.07 7.49 1.19
CA SER A 153 20.20 6.39 0.80
C SER A 153 20.47 5.83 -0.60
N ARG A 154 21.51 6.30 -1.28
CA ARG A 154 21.79 5.91 -2.68
C ARG A 154 21.88 4.41 -2.87
N SER A 155 22.48 3.68 -1.93
CA SER A 155 22.62 2.21 -2.01
C SER A 155 21.26 1.47 -1.94
N VAL A 156 20.27 2.04 -1.25
CA VAL A 156 18.93 1.45 -1.05
C VAL A 156 17.91 2.02 -2.03
N MET A 157 17.94 3.32 -2.27
CA MET A 157 16.97 4.03 -3.09
C MET A 157 17.36 4.11 -4.56
N SER A 158 18.65 4.13 -4.91
CA SER A 158 19.16 4.05 -6.27
C SER A 158 18.24 4.74 -7.31
N SER A 159 17.73 3.95 -8.28
CA SER A 159 16.82 4.39 -9.33
C SER A 159 15.34 4.53 -8.89
N ARG A 160 15.01 4.23 -7.62
CA ARG A 160 13.64 4.29 -7.10
C ARG A 160 13.22 5.71 -6.72
N ALA A 161 14.14 6.51 -6.14
CA ALA A 161 13.89 7.90 -5.79
C ALA A 161 14.25 8.83 -6.97
N VAL A 162 13.46 9.87 -7.19
CA VAL A 162 13.58 10.73 -8.39
C VAL A 162 14.40 11.99 -8.18
N SER A 163 14.38 12.59 -6.99
CA SER A 163 15.05 13.86 -6.70
C SER A 163 15.22 14.07 -5.19
N ASP A 164 16.17 14.88 -4.80
CA ASP A 164 16.34 15.44 -3.45
C ASP A 164 15.48 16.69 -3.20
N ASP A 165 14.91 17.30 -4.26
CA ASP A 165 13.94 18.39 -4.15
C ASP A 165 12.51 17.84 -3.97
N PRO A 166 11.86 18.09 -2.82
CA PRO A 166 10.51 17.62 -2.57
C PRO A 166 9.46 18.15 -3.57
N LYS A 167 9.70 19.32 -4.21
CA LYS A 167 8.79 19.86 -5.23
C LYS A 167 8.83 19.02 -6.52
N GLN A 168 10.03 18.56 -6.87
CA GLN A 168 10.22 17.69 -8.03
C GLN A 168 9.64 16.31 -7.79
N VAL A 169 9.82 15.73 -6.59
CA VAL A 169 9.16 14.47 -6.18
C VAL A 169 7.64 14.60 -6.28
N VAL A 170 7.06 15.72 -5.79
CA VAL A 170 5.62 15.99 -5.90
C VAL A 170 5.17 16.10 -7.36
N ALA A 171 5.94 16.75 -8.22
CA ALA A 171 5.61 16.91 -9.64
C ALA A 171 5.54 15.55 -10.35
N TYR A 172 6.55 14.71 -10.15
CA TYR A 172 6.58 13.37 -10.71
C TYR A 172 5.45 12.48 -10.15
N ALA A 173 5.37 12.37 -8.83
CA ALA A 173 4.41 11.48 -8.15
C ALA A 173 2.95 11.83 -8.48
N ARG A 174 2.62 13.12 -8.61
CA ARG A 174 1.28 13.57 -8.99
C ARG A 174 0.89 13.05 -10.37
N GLU A 175 1.75 13.20 -11.36
CA GLU A 175 1.47 12.74 -12.72
C GLU A 175 1.46 11.20 -12.80
N PHE A 176 2.36 10.54 -12.08
CA PHE A 176 2.37 9.08 -11.95
C PHE A 176 1.04 8.54 -11.37
N LEU A 177 0.57 9.11 -10.25
CA LEU A 177 -0.72 8.76 -9.64
C LEU A 177 -1.90 8.99 -10.58
N ARG A 178 -1.88 10.07 -11.37
CA ARG A 178 -2.89 10.30 -12.40
C ARG A 178 -2.87 9.21 -13.46
N GLY A 179 -1.68 8.81 -13.90
CA GLY A 179 -1.50 7.72 -14.85
C GLY A 179 -2.04 6.38 -14.35
N LEU A 180 -1.72 6.02 -13.09
CA LEU A 180 -2.30 4.84 -12.43
C LEU A 180 -3.83 4.93 -12.37
N GLY A 181 -4.36 6.09 -11.98
CA GLY A 181 -5.79 6.35 -11.90
C GLY A 181 -6.50 6.24 -13.26
N ASP A 182 -5.88 6.71 -14.35
CA ASP A 182 -6.38 6.55 -15.72
C ASP A 182 -6.55 5.07 -16.09
N ALA A 183 -5.63 4.21 -15.63
CA ALA A 183 -5.70 2.77 -15.80
C ALA A 183 -6.64 2.08 -14.80
N GLY A 184 -7.13 2.81 -13.80
CA GLY A 184 -8.00 2.29 -12.75
C GLY A 184 -7.29 1.50 -11.65
N VAL A 185 -6.02 1.80 -11.39
CA VAL A 185 -5.21 1.24 -10.31
C VAL A 185 -5.04 2.29 -9.21
N LEU A 186 -5.11 1.85 -7.96
CA LEU A 186 -4.89 2.69 -6.79
C LEU A 186 -3.39 2.73 -6.48
N GLY A 187 -2.84 3.92 -6.27
CA GLY A 187 -1.45 4.09 -5.88
C GLY A 187 -1.26 4.18 -4.37
N CYS A 188 -0.04 3.95 -3.90
CA CYS A 188 0.36 4.05 -2.51
C CYS A 188 1.69 4.81 -2.40
N GLY A 189 1.67 5.98 -1.77
CA GLY A 189 2.90 6.74 -1.52
C GLY A 189 3.74 6.13 -0.41
N LYS A 190 5.04 5.93 -0.64
CA LYS A 190 5.95 5.27 0.29
C LYS A 190 7.34 5.89 0.30
N HIS A 191 8.08 5.79 1.40
CA HIS A 191 7.81 5.13 2.68
C HIS A 191 7.71 6.19 3.78
N PHE A 192 6.52 6.55 4.19
CA PHE A 192 6.31 7.58 5.22
C PHE A 192 7.03 7.21 6.54
N PRO A 193 7.72 8.14 7.23
CA PRO A 193 7.86 9.58 7.01
C PRO A 193 8.92 9.98 5.96
N GLY A 194 9.74 9.07 5.48
CA GLY A 194 10.81 9.25 4.49
C GLY A 194 12.07 8.47 4.86
N LEU A 195 12.64 7.75 3.89
CA LEU A 195 13.87 6.95 4.03
C LEU A 195 15.10 7.62 3.37
N GLY A 196 14.98 8.87 2.92
CA GLY A 196 16.03 9.54 2.18
C GLY A 196 17.39 9.65 2.90
N GLU A 197 17.41 9.68 4.24
CA GLU A 197 18.64 9.66 5.04
C GLU A 197 18.92 8.30 5.72
N ALA A 198 18.15 7.25 5.38
CA ALA A 198 18.41 5.91 5.90
C ALA A 198 19.65 5.30 5.26
N THR A 199 20.60 4.89 6.08
CA THR A 199 21.88 4.32 5.63
C THR A 199 21.89 2.79 5.63
N LEU A 200 20.96 2.15 6.34
CA LEU A 200 20.84 0.71 6.46
C LEU A 200 19.64 0.17 5.68
N ASP A 201 19.79 -1.03 5.13
CA ASP A 201 18.68 -1.75 4.50
C ASP A 201 17.68 -2.19 5.57
N THR A 202 16.46 -1.69 5.49
CA THR A 202 15.36 -2.00 6.43
C THR A 202 14.94 -3.46 6.47
N HIS A 203 15.41 -4.29 5.51
CA HIS A 203 15.15 -5.72 5.49
C HIS A 203 15.94 -6.47 6.57
N HIS A 204 17.08 -5.94 7.01
CA HIS A 204 17.99 -6.63 7.94
C HIS A 204 18.11 -5.97 9.30
N GLU A 205 18.06 -4.62 9.37
CA GLU A 205 18.22 -3.86 10.61
C GLU A 205 17.18 -2.75 10.71
N LEU A 206 16.96 -2.24 11.93
CA LEU A 206 16.10 -1.07 12.17
C LEU A 206 16.89 0.20 11.83
N PRO A 207 16.69 0.81 10.65
CA PRO A 207 17.39 2.03 10.30
C PRO A 207 16.95 3.18 11.18
N SER A 208 17.85 4.12 11.39
CA SER A 208 17.61 5.34 12.15
C SER A 208 17.83 6.56 11.29
N VAL A 209 16.88 7.49 11.35
CA VAL A 209 16.98 8.80 10.69
C VAL A 209 17.04 9.87 11.78
N GLU A 210 18.21 10.46 11.98
CA GLU A 210 18.50 11.40 13.10
C GLU A 210 18.02 12.84 12.80
N LYS A 211 17.22 13.03 11.77
CA LYS A 211 16.73 14.34 11.32
C LYS A 211 15.67 14.91 12.28
N PRO A 212 15.79 16.18 12.72
CA PRO A 212 14.78 16.80 13.58
C PRO A 212 13.47 17.06 12.82
N LEU A 213 12.33 17.04 13.55
CA LEU A 213 10.98 17.17 12.97
C LEU A 213 10.83 18.42 12.07
N ARG A 214 11.49 19.52 12.39
CA ARG A 214 11.43 20.75 11.57
C ARG A 214 11.97 20.49 10.16
N LYS A 215 13.14 19.87 10.04
CA LYS A 215 13.74 19.54 8.74
C LYS A 215 12.91 18.49 8.00
N LEU A 216 12.48 17.43 8.70
CA LEU A 216 11.56 16.44 8.12
C LEU A 216 10.28 17.10 7.58
N TRP A 217 9.72 18.06 8.33
CA TRP A 217 8.53 18.79 7.89
C TRP A 217 8.74 19.60 6.62
N GLU A 218 9.87 20.27 6.52
CA GLU A 218 10.21 21.10 5.37
C GLU A 218 10.56 20.27 4.12
N GLN A 219 11.13 19.09 4.29
CA GLN A 219 11.69 18.23 3.25
C GLN A 219 10.84 16.94 3.07
N ASP A 220 11.14 15.88 3.83
CA ASP A 220 10.62 14.52 3.63
C ASP A 220 9.09 14.42 3.75
N LEU A 221 8.49 15.22 4.62
CA LEU A 221 7.03 15.28 4.79
C LEU A 221 6.32 16.21 3.78
N ALA A 222 7.05 17.00 3.01
CA ALA A 222 6.45 17.92 2.05
C ALA A 222 5.70 17.21 0.92
N PRO A 223 6.18 16.08 0.33
CA PRO A 223 5.42 15.30 -0.64
C PRO A 223 4.08 14.81 -0.07
N TYR A 224 4.07 14.25 1.14
CA TYR A 224 2.84 13.75 1.79
C TYR A 224 1.85 14.86 2.10
N ARG A 225 2.33 16.04 2.52
CA ARG A 225 1.48 17.22 2.73
C ARG A 225 0.83 17.71 1.45
N SER A 226 1.61 17.77 0.38
CA SER A 226 1.18 18.27 -0.93
C SER A 226 0.20 17.32 -1.59
N LEU A 227 0.43 16.00 -1.49
CA LEU A 227 -0.35 14.95 -2.14
C LEU A 227 -1.45 14.33 -1.26
N ARG A 228 -1.69 14.83 -0.03
CA ARG A 228 -2.59 14.22 0.96
C ARG A 228 -4.01 13.93 0.50
N ARG A 229 -4.49 14.62 -0.53
CA ARG A 229 -5.83 14.42 -1.13
C ARG A 229 -5.79 13.55 -2.39
N GLU A 230 -4.61 13.34 -2.94
CA GLU A 230 -4.38 12.62 -4.20
C GLU A 230 -3.91 11.17 -3.93
N LEU A 231 -3.28 10.91 -2.78
CA LEU A 231 -2.82 9.58 -2.37
C LEU A 231 -3.98 8.71 -1.87
N PRO A 232 -4.31 7.60 -2.54
CA PRO A 232 -5.30 6.63 -2.05
C PRO A 232 -4.82 5.94 -0.77
N MET A 233 -3.54 5.52 -0.76
CA MET A 233 -2.89 4.84 0.35
C MET A 233 -1.55 5.48 0.67
N VAL A 234 -1.09 5.33 1.93
CA VAL A 234 0.25 5.67 2.39
C VAL A 234 0.83 4.49 3.15
N MET A 235 2.02 4.06 2.76
CA MET A 235 2.77 3.01 3.45
C MET A 235 3.76 3.63 4.43
N VAL A 236 3.74 3.12 5.68
CA VAL A 236 4.58 3.61 6.78
C VAL A 236 5.77 2.68 6.98
N SER A 237 6.97 3.22 6.88
CA SER A 237 8.24 2.50 7.04
C SER A 237 8.49 2.01 8.46
N HIS A 238 9.44 1.10 8.60
CA HIS A 238 9.91 0.62 9.90
C HIS A 238 11.09 1.41 10.48
N ALA A 239 11.53 2.47 9.81
CA ALA A 239 12.62 3.30 10.34
C ALA A 239 12.26 3.98 11.67
N ALA A 240 13.25 4.13 12.54
CA ALA A 240 13.16 4.91 13.76
C ALA A 240 13.59 6.36 13.51
N PHE A 241 12.99 7.30 14.24
CA PHE A 241 13.26 8.74 14.14
C PHE A 241 13.50 9.33 15.54
N PRO A 242 14.68 9.13 16.13
CA PRO A 242 14.95 9.54 17.52
C PRO A 242 14.78 11.03 17.78
N GLY A 243 15.03 11.89 16.77
CA GLY A 243 14.78 13.32 16.87
C GLY A 243 13.30 13.72 17.00
N VAL A 244 12.36 12.75 16.83
CA VAL A 244 10.91 12.98 16.91
C VAL A 244 10.25 12.08 17.95
N THR A 245 10.67 10.82 17.99
CA THR A 245 10.26 9.80 18.96
C THR A 245 11.49 9.32 19.71
N PRO A 246 11.85 9.98 20.83
CA PRO A 246 13.06 9.62 21.56
C PRO A 246 13.10 8.15 21.93
N ALA A 247 14.27 7.56 21.86
CA ALA A 247 14.50 6.21 22.32
C ALA A 247 14.25 6.12 23.84
N VAL A 248 13.70 5.00 24.29
CA VAL A 248 13.46 4.75 25.71
C VAL A 248 14.52 3.79 26.20
N THR A 249 15.24 4.20 27.26
CA THR A 249 16.23 3.33 27.91
C THR A 249 15.54 2.47 28.97
N LYS A 250 15.59 1.15 28.78
CA LYS A 250 15.13 0.15 29.76
C LYS A 250 16.34 -0.68 30.23
N GLY A 251 16.83 -0.37 31.41
CA GLY A 251 18.06 -0.99 31.92
C GLY A 251 19.27 -0.63 31.05
N ARG A 252 19.90 -1.64 30.40
CA ARG A 252 21.02 -1.44 29.47
C ARG A 252 20.60 -1.37 28.00
N THR A 253 19.32 -1.52 27.71
CA THR A 253 18.80 -1.58 26.32
C THR A 253 18.19 -0.25 25.92
N ILE A 254 18.54 0.23 24.72
CA ILE A 254 17.92 1.40 24.08
C ILE A 254 16.86 0.86 23.12
N GLU A 255 15.59 1.08 23.45
CA GLU A 255 14.48 0.70 22.58
C GLU A 255 14.11 1.87 21.67
N ARG A 256 14.16 1.62 20.36
CA ARG A 256 13.70 2.55 19.33
C ARG A 256 12.37 2.07 18.76
N THR A 257 11.40 2.97 18.66
CA THR A 257 10.08 2.62 18.10
C THR A 257 10.06 2.87 16.61
N PRO A 258 9.79 1.87 15.77
CA PRO A 258 9.57 2.05 14.34
C PRO A 258 8.42 3.03 14.06
N ALA A 259 8.51 3.83 13.00
CA ALA A 259 7.46 4.76 12.63
C ALA A 259 6.12 4.07 12.39
N SER A 260 6.13 2.85 11.83
CA SER A 260 4.95 2.00 11.62
C SER A 260 4.21 1.58 12.89
N LEU A 261 4.87 1.65 14.06
CA LEU A 261 4.27 1.32 15.37
C LEU A 261 4.05 2.58 16.23
N SER A 262 4.37 3.76 15.69
CA SER A 262 4.37 5.00 16.45
C SER A 262 3.08 5.81 16.27
N LYS A 263 2.33 5.98 17.38
CA LYS A 263 1.18 6.88 17.45
C LYS A 263 1.54 8.32 17.05
N LYS A 264 2.75 8.75 17.41
CA LYS A 264 3.28 10.09 17.03
C LYS A 264 3.28 10.25 15.52
N TRP A 265 3.81 9.28 14.79
CA TRP A 265 3.91 9.35 13.33
C TRP A 265 2.56 9.16 12.66
N ILE A 266 1.82 8.11 13.00
CA ILE A 266 0.59 7.76 12.30
C ILE A 266 -0.58 8.67 12.69
N THR A 267 -0.88 8.76 13.98
CA THR A 267 -2.06 9.52 14.43
C THR A 267 -1.79 11.02 14.50
N GLU A 268 -0.69 11.44 15.15
CA GLU A 268 -0.51 12.85 15.44
C GLU A 268 0.00 13.62 14.23
N ILE A 269 0.98 13.07 13.50
CA ILE A 269 1.57 13.74 12.35
C ILE A 269 0.75 13.46 11.08
N LEU A 270 0.63 12.20 10.65
CA LEU A 270 -0.01 11.87 9.36
C LEU A 270 -1.51 12.16 9.38
N ARG A 271 -2.26 11.61 10.35
CA ARG A 271 -3.72 11.82 10.41
C ARG A 271 -4.12 13.24 10.79
N LYS A 272 -3.55 13.79 11.88
CA LYS A 272 -4.01 15.05 12.44
C LYS A 272 -3.31 16.26 11.81
N ARG A 273 -1.96 16.31 11.85
CA ARG A 273 -1.21 17.51 11.45
C ARG A 273 -1.16 17.67 9.93
N ILE A 274 -0.93 16.59 9.16
CA ILE A 274 -0.99 16.59 7.69
C ILE A 274 -2.45 16.57 7.19
N GLY A 275 -3.36 15.96 7.97
CA GLY A 275 -4.77 15.86 7.62
C GLY A 275 -5.07 14.77 6.59
N TYR A 276 -4.26 13.71 6.55
CA TYR A 276 -4.44 12.60 5.61
C TYR A 276 -5.70 11.78 5.90
N ARG A 277 -6.47 11.45 4.85
CA ARG A 277 -7.78 10.77 4.96
C ARG A 277 -7.87 9.42 4.24
N GLY A 278 -6.86 9.05 3.44
CA GLY A 278 -6.79 7.75 2.77
C GLY A 278 -6.45 6.60 3.73
N LEU A 279 -6.21 5.41 3.20
CA LEU A 279 -5.78 4.25 4.00
C LEU A 279 -4.30 4.35 4.38
N ILE A 280 -3.98 3.92 5.58
CA ILE A 280 -2.60 3.82 6.08
C ILE A 280 -2.27 2.34 6.23
N CYS A 281 -1.28 1.86 5.49
CA CYS A 281 -0.72 0.52 5.66
C CYS A 281 0.67 0.57 6.30
N SER A 282 1.07 -0.52 6.94
CA SER A 282 2.47 -0.73 7.28
C SER A 282 3.25 -1.13 6.03
N ASP A 283 4.57 -1.03 6.07
CA ASP A 283 5.45 -1.88 5.28
C ASP A 283 5.35 -3.33 5.77
N ASP A 284 6.04 -4.28 5.13
CA ASP A 284 5.97 -5.69 5.53
C ASP A 284 6.43 -5.90 6.98
N LEU A 285 5.50 -6.33 7.83
CA LEU A 285 5.77 -6.57 9.26
C LEU A 285 6.71 -7.76 9.52
N GLU A 286 7.05 -8.53 8.48
CA GLU A 286 8.06 -9.59 8.56
C GLU A 286 9.49 -9.09 8.35
N MET A 287 9.67 -7.81 8.03
CA MET A 287 11.02 -7.23 7.87
C MET A 287 11.82 -7.29 9.15
N GLY A 288 13.10 -7.64 9.03
CA GLY A 288 14.00 -7.83 10.16
C GLY A 288 14.07 -6.65 11.12
N GLY A 289 13.98 -5.42 10.59
CA GLY A 289 13.99 -4.20 11.41
C GLY A 289 12.81 -4.10 12.39
N VAL A 290 11.62 -4.57 12.04
CA VAL A 290 10.47 -4.55 12.96
C VAL A 290 10.47 -5.78 13.86
N LEU A 291 10.85 -6.96 13.33
CA LEU A 291 10.90 -8.20 14.12
C LEU A 291 12.00 -8.17 15.20
N ALA A 292 13.05 -7.37 15.00
CA ALA A 292 14.05 -7.11 16.05
C ALA A 292 13.49 -6.28 17.21
N ALA A 293 12.45 -5.47 16.96
CA ALA A 293 11.82 -4.60 17.96
C ALA A 293 10.57 -5.20 18.61
N ALA A 294 9.84 -6.08 17.92
CA ALA A 294 8.55 -6.62 18.36
C ALA A 294 8.25 -7.98 17.71
N SER A 295 7.53 -8.86 18.40
CA SER A 295 6.97 -10.05 17.74
C SER A 295 5.92 -9.64 16.69
N ILE A 296 5.58 -10.54 15.76
CA ILE A 296 4.58 -10.25 14.72
C ILE A 296 3.22 -9.85 15.31
N GLU A 297 2.82 -10.46 16.42
CA GLU A 297 1.61 -10.13 17.16
C GLU A 297 1.67 -8.70 17.71
N GLN A 298 2.78 -8.36 18.36
CA GLN A 298 3.00 -7.03 18.94
C GLN A 298 3.10 -5.97 17.86
N ALA A 299 3.76 -6.27 16.74
CA ALA A 299 3.89 -5.37 15.60
C ALA A 299 2.51 -5.07 14.98
N MET A 300 1.70 -6.09 14.73
CA MET A 300 0.36 -5.92 14.17
C MET A 300 -0.57 -5.14 15.11
N ILE A 301 -0.63 -5.51 16.40
CA ILE A 301 -1.40 -4.78 17.41
C ILE A 301 -0.90 -3.34 17.53
N GLY A 302 0.41 -3.14 17.57
CA GLY A 302 1.06 -1.83 17.68
C GLY A 302 0.71 -0.92 16.51
N HIS A 303 0.74 -1.43 15.28
CA HIS A 303 0.35 -0.69 14.08
C HIS A 303 -1.10 -0.19 14.15
N ILE A 304 -2.04 -1.06 14.49
CA ILE A 304 -3.46 -0.69 14.61
C ILE A 304 -3.67 0.30 15.77
N ARG A 305 -3.04 0.10 16.92
CA ARG A 305 -3.07 1.04 18.06
C ARG A 305 -2.52 2.41 17.72
N ALA A 306 -1.46 2.46 16.92
CA ALA A 306 -0.86 3.69 16.47
C ALA A 306 -1.76 4.49 15.51
N GLY A 307 -2.79 3.88 14.92
CA GLY A 307 -3.74 4.52 14.01
C GLY A 307 -3.67 4.03 12.56
N GLY A 308 -2.90 2.97 12.29
CA GLY A 308 -2.88 2.28 11.00
C GLY A 308 -4.20 1.58 10.68
N ASP A 309 -4.41 1.28 9.42
CA ASP A 309 -5.62 0.62 8.94
C ASP A 309 -5.37 -0.80 8.45
N LEU A 310 -4.20 -1.03 7.86
CA LEU A 310 -3.82 -2.28 7.18
C LEU A 310 -2.40 -2.68 7.58
N GLY A 311 -2.21 -3.90 8.04
CA GLY A 311 -0.88 -4.50 8.23
C GLY A 311 -0.55 -5.46 7.10
N LEU A 312 0.68 -5.39 6.58
CA LEU A 312 1.19 -6.31 5.56
C LEU A 312 1.95 -7.45 6.25
N ILE A 313 1.64 -8.70 5.87
CA ILE A 313 2.37 -9.92 6.25
C ILE A 313 2.55 -10.74 4.98
N CYS A 314 3.77 -10.80 4.45
CA CYS A 314 4.00 -11.08 3.03
C CYS A 314 4.51 -12.49 2.72
N HIS A 315 4.93 -13.28 3.73
CA HIS A 315 5.64 -14.53 3.47
C HIS A 315 5.12 -15.73 4.28
N GLN A 316 5.03 -15.61 5.60
CA GLN A 316 4.82 -16.76 6.49
C GLN A 316 3.36 -16.90 6.92
N GLU A 317 2.73 -18.01 6.54
CA GLU A 317 1.35 -18.34 6.94
C GLU A 317 1.17 -18.37 8.47
N ASP A 318 2.17 -18.90 9.20
CA ASP A 318 2.14 -18.91 10.67
C ASP A 318 2.04 -17.49 11.24
N PHE A 319 2.77 -16.53 10.68
CA PHE A 319 2.70 -15.13 11.11
C PHE A 319 1.34 -14.50 10.82
N ILE A 320 0.72 -14.84 9.68
CA ILE A 320 -0.64 -14.39 9.35
C ILE A 320 -1.64 -14.89 10.40
N LEU A 321 -1.59 -16.17 10.72
CA LEU A 321 -2.48 -16.80 11.69
C LEU A 321 -2.28 -16.21 13.09
N ARG A 322 -1.04 -16.10 13.54
CA ARG A 322 -0.69 -15.54 14.86
C ARG A 322 -1.10 -14.07 14.99
N ALA A 323 -0.84 -13.25 13.98
CA ALA A 323 -1.24 -11.85 13.98
C ALA A 323 -2.77 -11.69 14.02
N HIS A 324 -3.50 -12.48 13.21
CA HIS A 324 -4.97 -12.48 13.23
C HIS A 324 -5.52 -12.87 14.60
N GLU A 325 -5.06 -13.98 15.18
CA GLU A 325 -5.48 -14.43 16.50
C GLU A 325 -5.15 -13.42 17.60
N ALA A 326 -3.99 -12.77 17.51
CA ALA A 326 -3.58 -11.75 18.46
C ALA A 326 -4.50 -10.51 18.40
N LEU A 327 -4.90 -10.08 17.20
CA LEU A 327 -5.88 -9.00 17.04
C LEU A 327 -7.24 -9.36 17.65
N VAL A 328 -7.70 -10.60 17.46
CA VAL A 328 -8.97 -11.09 18.05
C VAL A 328 -8.89 -11.05 19.58
N ARG A 329 -7.87 -11.71 20.14
CA ARG A 329 -7.67 -11.77 21.62
C ARG A 329 -7.53 -10.37 22.23
N GLU A 330 -6.80 -9.47 21.57
CA GLU A 330 -6.61 -8.12 22.08
C GLU A 330 -7.91 -7.29 22.00
N ALA A 331 -8.71 -7.47 20.95
CA ALA A 331 -10.02 -6.80 20.86
C ALA A 331 -11.04 -7.33 21.89
N GLU A 332 -10.91 -8.59 22.31
CA GLU A 332 -11.71 -9.15 23.40
C GLU A 332 -11.33 -8.60 24.77
N ARG A 333 -10.04 -8.40 24.98
CA ARG A 333 -9.49 -7.96 26.25
C ARG A 333 -9.58 -6.45 26.48
N ASP A 334 -9.41 -5.65 25.43
CA ASP A 334 -9.33 -4.18 25.49
C ASP A 334 -10.42 -3.52 24.63
N GLY A 335 -11.47 -3.02 25.29
CA GLY A 335 -12.57 -2.33 24.62
C GLY A 335 -12.16 -1.04 23.88
N ARG A 336 -11.02 -0.39 24.25
CA ARG A 336 -10.49 0.74 23.49
C ARG A 336 -9.87 0.26 22.18
N PHE A 337 -9.16 -0.87 22.25
CA PHE A 337 -8.61 -1.50 21.05
C PHE A 337 -9.72 -2.02 20.12
N ALA A 338 -10.77 -2.64 20.66
CA ALA A 338 -11.93 -3.06 19.88
C ALA A 338 -12.58 -1.90 19.10
N ARG A 339 -12.73 -0.73 19.73
CA ARG A 339 -13.22 0.48 19.03
C ARG A 339 -12.26 0.91 17.93
N ARG A 340 -10.95 0.86 18.16
CA ARG A 340 -9.95 1.22 17.16
C ARG A 340 -9.98 0.25 15.95
N VAL A 341 -10.13 -1.06 16.21
CA VAL A 341 -10.36 -2.08 15.17
C VAL A 341 -11.59 -1.74 14.35
N SER A 342 -12.74 -1.49 15.00
CA SER A 342 -14.00 -1.14 14.32
C SER A 342 -13.89 0.12 13.45
N GLU A 343 -13.12 1.12 13.89
CA GLU A 343 -12.87 2.33 13.08
C GLU A 343 -12.04 2.02 11.83
N SER A 344 -10.99 1.20 11.94
CA SER A 344 -10.17 0.79 10.79
C SER A 344 -10.98 -0.06 9.81
N VAL A 345 -11.70 -1.07 10.29
CA VAL A 345 -12.56 -1.92 9.46
C VAL A 345 -13.56 -1.08 8.67
N ARG A 346 -14.29 -0.18 9.35
CA ARG A 346 -15.24 0.72 8.67
C ARG A 346 -14.57 1.57 7.59
N ARG A 347 -13.36 2.08 7.86
CA ARG A 347 -12.62 2.89 6.89
C ARG A 347 -12.19 2.06 5.69
N VAL A 348 -11.70 0.85 5.91
CA VAL A 348 -11.30 -0.08 4.82
C VAL A 348 -12.50 -0.45 3.96
N LEU A 349 -13.61 -0.85 4.57
CA LEU A 349 -14.83 -1.23 3.84
C LEU A 349 -15.44 -0.06 3.06
N ALA A 350 -15.55 1.13 3.66
CA ALA A 350 -16.03 2.32 2.98
C ALA A 350 -15.11 2.74 1.82
N PHE A 351 -13.79 2.58 2.00
CA PHE A 351 -12.83 2.84 0.93
C PHE A 351 -12.98 1.84 -0.23
N LYS A 352 -13.16 0.55 0.06
CA LYS A 352 -13.44 -0.48 -0.95
C LYS A 352 -14.74 -0.19 -1.71
N GLU A 353 -15.82 0.14 -1.01
CA GLU A 353 -17.10 0.47 -1.62
C GLU A 353 -16.97 1.66 -2.58
N LYS A 354 -16.31 2.73 -2.16
CA LYS A 354 -16.04 3.90 -3.01
C LYS A 354 -15.17 3.56 -4.22
N SER A 355 -14.13 2.74 -4.03
CA SER A 355 -13.14 2.41 -5.06
C SER A 355 -13.61 1.35 -6.05
N PHE A 356 -14.46 0.40 -5.61
CA PHE A 356 -14.88 -0.78 -6.39
C PHE A 356 -16.38 -0.82 -6.67
N ASN A 357 -17.11 0.31 -6.58
CA ASN A 357 -18.53 0.35 -6.88
C ASN A 357 -18.83 -0.10 -8.33
N LYS A 358 -20.08 -0.58 -8.58
CA LYS A 358 -20.51 -1.12 -9.88
C LYS A 358 -20.23 -0.19 -11.07
N ARG A 359 -20.32 1.14 -10.90
CA ARG A 359 -20.04 2.12 -11.96
C ARG A 359 -18.54 2.19 -12.28
N SER A 360 -17.68 2.09 -11.28
CA SER A 360 -16.22 2.04 -11.47
C SER A 360 -15.78 0.70 -12.07
N VAL A 361 -16.42 -0.41 -11.66
CA VAL A 361 -16.17 -1.76 -12.19
C VAL A 361 -16.62 -1.88 -13.65
N ALA A 362 -17.75 -1.31 -14.04
CA ALA A 362 -18.23 -1.32 -15.43
C ALA A 362 -17.30 -0.57 -16.41
N ARG A 363 -16.65 0.51 -15.93
CA ARG A 363 -15.59 1.20 -16.68
C ARG A 363 -14.26 0.43 -16.70
N ARG A 364 -14.05 -0.46 -15.73
CA ARG A 364 -12.85 -1.27 -15.53
C ARG A 364 -13.06 -2.68 -16.05
N ARG A 365 -13.41 -2.84 -17.33
CA ARG A 365 -13.52 -4.18 -17.94
C ARG A 365 -12.24 -4.97 -17.64
N THR A 366 -12.35 -5.98 -16.76
CA THR A 366 -11.30 -7.00 -16.60
C THR A 366 -11.31 -7.85 -17.84
N PHE A 367 -10.29 -7.72 -18.64
CA PHE A 367 -10.09 -8.59 -19.79
C PHE A 367 -9.12 -9.69 -19.36
N SER A 368 -9.45 -10.93 -19.71
CA SER A 368 -8.47 -12.02 -19.63
C SER A 368 -7.22 -11.63 -20.42
N PRO A 369 -6.01 -11.78 -19.89
CA PRO A 369 -4.79 -11.43 -20.59
C PRO A 369 -4.47 -12.50 -21.64
N THR A 370 -5.07 -12.37 -22.84
CA THR A 370 -4.73 -13.20 -23.98
C THR A 370 -3.31 -12.92 -24.45
N SER A 371 -2.65 -13.90 -25.11
CA SER A 371 -1.29 -13.73 -25.65
C SER A 371 -1.17 -12.47 -26.52
N ALA A 372 -2.13 -12.20 -27.41
CA ALA A 372 -2.15 -11.01 -28.23
C ALA A 372 -2.20 -9.70 -27.41
N ARG A 373 -2.85 -9.73 -26.24
CA ARG A 373 -2.87 -8.57 -25.34
C ARG A 373 -1.54 -8.39 -24.62
N VAL A 374 -0.91 -9.46 -24.17
CA VAL A 374 0.42 -9.43 -23.57
C VAL A 374 1.44 -8.89 -24.56
N GLU A 375 1.46 -9.39 -25.80
CA GLU A 375 2.32 -8.88 -26.86
C GLU A 375 2.11 -7.37 -27.11
N LYS A 376 0.87 -6.91 -27.09
CA LYS A 376 0.57 -5.48 -27.21
C LYS A 376 1.12 -4.66 -26.04
N LEU A 377 1.05 -5.18 -24.80
CA LEU A 377 1.61 -4.52 -23.63
C LEU A 377 3.14 -4.49 -23.70
N THR A 378 3.78 -5.59 -24.08
CA THR A 378 5.24 -5.67 -24.28
C THR A 378 5.70 -4.66 -25.32
N ARG A 379 5.00 -4.57 -26.47
CA ARG A 379 5.32 -3.58 -27.53
C ARG A 379 5.20 -2.15 -26.99
N ARG A 380 4.12 -1.81 -26.31
CA ARG A 380 3.92 -0.47 -25.73
C ARG A 380 4.97 -0.13 -24.68
N LEU A 381 5.40 -1.12 -23.92
CA LEU A 381 6.45 -0.93 -22.92
C LEU A 381 7.79 -0.66 -23.60
N TRP A 382 8.11 -1.39 -24.66
CA TRP A 382 9.30 -1.14 -25.48
C TRP A 382 9.27 0.26 -26.13
N GLU A 383 8.16 0.62 -26.78
CA GLU A 383 7.95 1.96 -27.37
C GLU A 383 8.12 3.06 -26.30
N PHE A 384 7.65 2.84 -25.09
CA PHE A 384 7.81 3.78 -24.00
C PHE A 384 9.27 3.90 -23.55
N GLY A 385 10.01 2.80 -23.48
CA GLY A 385 11.45 2.80 -23.20
C GLY A 385 12.25 3.62 -24.23
N GLU A 386 11.94 3.43 -25.53
CA GLU A 386 12.58 4.22 -26.60
C GLU A 386 12.24 5.71 -26.53
N GLU A 387 11.00 6.05 -26.21
CA GLU A 387 10.59 7.45 -26.03
C GLU A 387 11.35 8.13 -24.89
N ILE A 388 11.59 7.42 -23.78
CA ILE A 388 12.39 7.93 -22.66
C ILE A 388 13.83 8.14 -23.10
N ARG A 389 14.43 7.16 -23.77
CA ARG A 389 15.81 7.24 -24.26
C ARG A 389 16.00 8.46 -25.16
N LEU A 390 15.10 8.65 -26.13
CA LEU A 390 15.14 9.80 -27.04
C LEU A 390 14.95 11.15 -26.32
N ALA A 391 13.99 11.21 -25.39
CA ALA A 391 13.72 12.44 -24.63
C ALA A 391 14.88 12.82 -23.70
N THR A 392 15.64 11.84 -23.19
CA THR A 392 16.84 12.08 -22.38
C THR A 392 17.96 12.65 -23.23
N LEU A 393 18.25 12.05 -24.39
CA LEU A 393 19.25 12.54 -25.33
C LEU A 393 18.97 13.98 -25.80
N ASP A 394 17.72 14.26 -26.18
CA ASP A 394 17.28 15.60 -26.60
C ASP A 394 17.49 16.66 -25.49
N ARG A 395 17.36 16.26 -24.24
CA ARG A 395 17.59 17.15 -23.11
C ARG A 395 19.06 17.39 -22.82
N GLU A 396 19.89 16.35 -22.95
CA GLU A 396 21.35 16.47 -22.80
C GLU A 396 21.98 17.35 -23.90
N GLU A 397 21.48 17.27 -25.13
CA GLU A 397 21.94 18.12 -26.24
C GLU A 397 21.58 19.63 -26.07
N ARG A 398 20.54 19.91 -25.26
CA ARG A 398 20.08 21.30 -25.01
C ARG A 398 20.65 21.92 -23.73
N ALA A 399 21.32 21.15 -22.88
CA ALA A 399 21.87 21.58 -21.59
C ALA A 399 23.32 22.03 -21.73
#